data_1674ca7aaa8f811e9f65e058c5bc8872
#
_entry.id   1674ca7aaa8f811e9f65e058c5bc8872
#
_cell.length_a   1.000
_cell.length_b   1.000
_cell.length_c   1.000
_cell.angle_alpha   90.00
_cell.angle_beta   90.00
_cell.angle_gamma   90.00
#
_symmetry.space_group_name_H-M   'P 1'
#
loop_
_entity.id
_entity.type
_entity.pdbx_description
1 polymer ?
#
loop_
_entity_poly.entity_id
_entity_poly.type
_entity_poly.pdbx_seq_one_letter_code
_entity_poly.pdbx_strand_id
1 'polypeptide(L)'
;MLRVIDGDTFEARVHVWPGLDVNTKIRLRNIDAPELHARCADEAARAQAARTALETMLAAGPVTVSRIGIDKYGGRVDALAATRDTPDISTALLNGGFARSYDGGRRGSWC
;
A
#
# COMPACT_ATOMS: atom_id res chain seq x y z
N MET A 1 -4.19 10.17 -4.63
CA MET A 1 -3.03 9.77 -3.79
C MET A 1 -2.28 11.02 -3.38
N LEU A 2 -1.97 11.20 -2.11
CA LEU A 2 -1.21 12.33 -1.60
C LEU A 2 0.28 12.02 -1.47
N ARG A 3 0.62 10.87 -0.87
CA ARG A 3 2.00 10.42 -0.76
C ARG A 3 2.07 8.93 -0.46
N VAL A 4 3.18 8.31 -0.82
CA VAL A 4 3.48 6.92 -0.49
C VAL A 4 4.37 6.91 0.75
N ILE A 5 4.00 6.07 1.73
CA ILE A 5 4.74 5.93 2.99
C ILE A 5 5.69 4.74 2.90
N ASP A 6 5.15 3.55 2.62
CA ASP A 6 5.91 2.32 2.39
C ASP A 6 5.35 1.62 1.15
N GLY A 7 5.94 0.53 0.73
CA GLY A 7 5.49 -0.21 -0.44
C GLY A 7 4.11 -0.85 -0.30
N ASP A 8 3.49 -0.79 0.88
CA ASP A 8 2.14 -1.30 1.12
C ASP A 8 1.20 -0.27 1.75
N THR A 9 1.65 0.99 1.90
CA THR A 9 0.87 2.01 2.60
C THR A 9 1.03 3.36 1.91
N PHE A 10 -0.09 4.00 1.65
CA PHE A 10 -0.10 5.35 1.07
C PHE A 10 -1.18 6.21 1.71
N GLU A 11 -1.01 7.52 1.59
CA GLU A 11 -1.96 8.48 2.09
C GLU A 11 -2.78 9.03 0.95
N ALA A 12 -4.10 9.12 1.12
CA ALA A 12 -5.00 9.57 0.08
C ALA A 12 -6.14 10.41 0.65
N ARG A 13 -6.65 11.28 -0.22
CA ARG A 13 -7.94 11.93 0.01
C ARG A 13 -9.00 11.05 -0.63
N VAL A 14 -9.89 10.52 0.20
CA VAL A 14 -10.94 9.60 -0.26
C VAL A 14 -12.25 10.36 -0.32
N HIS A 15 -12.88 10.31 -1.49
CA HIS A 15 -14.21 10.86 -1.69
C HIS A 15 -15.24 9.86 -1.15
N VAL A 16 -15.93 10.22 -0.07
CA VAL A 16 -16.87 9.32 0.61
C VAL A 16 -18.27 9.49 0.03
N TRP A 17 -18.73 10.75 -0.06
CA TRP A 17 -19.97 11.13 -0.78
C TRP A 17 -19.87 12.62 -1.13
N PRO A 18 -20.80 13.16 -1.92
CA PRO A 18 -20.75 14.57 -2.31
C PRO A 18 -20.60 15.49 -1.09
N GLY A 19 -19.54 16.30 -1.11
CA GLY A 19 -19.26 17.25 -0.03
C GLY A 19 -18.44 16.69 1.12
N LEU A 20 -18.05 15.41 1.10
CA LEU A 20 -17.22 14.83 2.15
C LEU A 20 -16.02 14.09 1.59
N ASP A 21 -14.85 14.67 1.79
CA ASP A 21 -13.56 14.03 1.52
C ASP A 21 -12.83 13.79 2.84
N VAL A 22 -12.17 12.66 2.95
CA VAL A 22 -11.41 12.27 4.14
C VAL A 22 -9.98 11.94 3.74
N ASN A 23 -9.01 12.56 4.41
CA ASN A 23 -7.59 12.19 4.28
C ASN A 23 -7.31 11.03 5.22
N THR A 24 -6.79 9.93 4.69
CA THR A 24 -6.51 8.75 5.48
C THR A 24 -5.32 7.99 4.93
N LYS A 25 -4.69 7.20 5.79
CA LYS A 25 -3.68 6.24 5.38
C LYS A 25 -4.37 4.96 4.96
N ILE A 26 -3.98 4.42 3.81
CA ILE A 26 -4.52 3.19 3.26
C ILE A 26 -3.42 2.15 3.27
N ARG A 27 -3.66 1.06 4.00
CA ARG A 27 -2.81 -0.12 4.01
C ARG A 27 -3.38 -1.14 3.04
N LEU A 28 -2.58 -1.52 2.07
CA LEU A 28 -3.01 -2.50 1.07
C LEU A 28 -3.19 -3.88 1.70
N ARG A 29 -4.32 -4.52 1.39
CA ARG A 29 -4.65 -5.84 1.91
C ARG A 29 -3.81 -6.91 1.23
N ASN A 30 -3.62 -8.02 1.93
CA ASN A 30 -3.08 -9.28 1.42
C ASN A 30 -1.59 -9.28 1.18
N ILE A 31 -0.90 -8.19 1.43
CA ILE A 31 0.55 -8.09 1.20
C ILE A 31 1.28 -7.50 2.40
N ASP A 32 2.58 -7.76 2.44
CA ASP A 32 3.52 -7.14 3.34
C ASP A 32 4.74 -6.71 2.53
N ALA A 33 5.12 -5.44 2.63
CA ALA A 33 6.29 -4.90 1.98
C ALA A 33 7.37 -4.57 3.02
N PRO A 34 8.65 -4.53 2.61
CA PRO A 34 9.72 -4.11 3.52
C PRO A 34 9.52 -2.66 3.94
N GLU A 35 9.89 -2.36 5.17
CA GLU A 35 9.71 -1.04 5.76
C GLU A 35 10.92 -0.15 5.51
N LEU A 36 10.70 1.16 5.32
CA LEU A 36 11.78 2.13 5.18
C LEU A 36 12.61 2.23 6.46
N HIS A 37 11.99 2.03 7.64
CA HIS A 37 12.72 1.85 8.90
C HIS A 37 13.29 0.44 8.95
N ALA A 38 14.31 0.21 8.16
CA ALA A 38 14.85 -1.11 7.90
C ALA A 38 15.80 -1.57 9.00
N ARG A 39 15.87 -2.90 9.18
CA ARG A 39 16.77 -3.55 10.13
C ARG A 39 18.13 -3.85 9.50
N CYS A 40 18.24 -3.81 8.18
CA CYS A 40 19.47 -4.11 7.45
C CYS A 40 19.48 -3.39 6.11
N ALA A 41 20.64 -3.34 5.46
CA ALA A 41 20.81 -2.65 4.18
C ALA A 41 19.95 -3.28 3.07
N ASP A 42 19.81 -4.61 3.04
CA ASP A 42 18.98 -5.29 2.06
C ASP A 42 17.51 -4.90 2.19
N GLU A 43 17.01 -4.86 3.43
CA GLU A 43 15.64 -4.42 3.67
C GLU A 43 15.43 -2.98 3.22
N ALA A 44 16.38 -2.10 3.50
CA ALA A 44 16.30 -0.70 3.09
C ALA A 44 16.22 -0.55 1.56
N ALA A 45 17.04 -1.30 0.83
CA ALA A 45 17.04 -1.26 -0.63
C ALA A 45 15.74 -1.81 -1.20
N ARG A 46 15.22 -2.92 -0.64
CA ARG A 46 13.95 -3.51 -1.04
C ARG A 46 12.77 -2.59 -0.73
N ALA A 47 12.82 -1.92 0.42
CA ALA A 47 11.79 -0.97 0.82
C ALA A 47 11.71 0.22 -0.15
N GLN A 48 12.84 0.75 -0.55
CA GLN A 48 12.89 1.86 -1.51
C GLN A 48 12.37 1.42 -2.88
N ALA A 49 12.72 0.23 -3.33
CA ALA A 49 12.22 -0.32 -4.60
C ALA A 49 10.71 -0.52 -4.57
N ALA A 50 10.18 -1.06 -3.47
CA ALA A 50 8.74 -1.29 -3.31
C ALA A 50 7.97 0.04 -3.27
N ARG A 51 8.50 1.02 -2.54
CA ARG A 51 7.90 2.35 -2.48
C ARG A 51 7.84 3.00 -3.86
N THR A 52 8.93 2.94 -4.61
CA THR A 52 8.99 3.50 -5.97
C THR A 52 8.01 2.80 -6.91
N ALA A 53 7.90 1.47 -6.81
CA ALA A 53 6.95 0.70 -7.60
C ALA A 53 5.51 1.14 -7.31
N LEU A 54 5.16 1.30 -6.04
CA LEU A 54 3.83 1.76 -5.65
C LEU A 54 3.56 3.18 -6.14
N GLU A 55 4.53 4.08 -6.00
CA GLU A 55 4.41 5.46 -6.51
C GLU A 55 4.11 5.47 -8.01
N THR A 56 4.83 4.66 -8.77
CA THR A 56 4.65 4.55 -10.22
C THR A 56 3.26 4.05 -10.59
N MET A 57 2.79 3.01 -9.89
CA MET A 57 1.45 2.46 -10.14
C MET A 57 0.34 3.47 -9.84
N LEU A 58 0.45 4.16 -8.70
CA LEU A 58 -0.55 5.13 -8.26
C LEU A 58 -0.56 6.41 -9.12
N ALA A 59 0.55 6.75 -9.75
CA ALA A 59 0.65 7.91 -10.61
C ALA A 59 -0.06 7.74 -11.97
N ALA A 60 -0.51 6.53 -12.29
CA ALA A 60 -1.15 6.23 -13.57
C ALA A 60 -2.56 6.83 -13.73
N GLY A 61 -3.09 7.47 -12.71
CA GLY A 61 -4.40 8.13 -12.79
C GLY A 61 -5.19 7.99 -11.49
N PRO A 62 -6.51 8.19 -11.56
CA PRO A 62 -7.36 8.06 -10.38
C PRO A 62 -7.28 6.67 -9.78
N VAL A 63 -7.26 6.61 -8.45
CA VAL A 63 -7.18 5.37 -7.69
C VAL A 63 -8.57 5.02 -7.16
N THR A 64 -9.02 3.81 -7.43
CA THR A 64 -10.26 3.28 -6.87
C THR A 64 -9.91 2.41 -5.68
N VAL A 65 -10.57 2.68 -4.57
CA VAL A 65 -10.36 1.97 -3.31
C VAL A 65 -11.59 1.11 -3.03
N SER A 66 -11.37 -0.14 -2.66
CA SER A 66 -12.45 -1.10 -2.38
C SER A 66 -12.11 -1.98 -1.18
N ARG A 67 -13.09 -2.73 -0.69
CA ARG A 67 -12.97 -3.61 0.47
C ARG A 67 -12.37 -2.88 1.66
N ILE A 68 -12.90 -1.70 1.96
CA ILE A 68 -12.41 -0.83 3.01
C ILE A 68 -12.82 -1.39 4.37
N GLY A 69 -11.84 -1.50 5.28
CA GLY A 69 -12.07 -1.89 6.66
C GLY A 69 -11.22 -1.05 7.59
N ILE A 70 -11.63 -0.93 8.84
CA ILE A 70 -10.88 -0.19 9.84
C ILE A 70 -9.72 -1.07 10.32
N ASP A 71 -8.50 -0.50 10.27
CA ASP A 71 -7.31 -1.18 10.78
C ASP A 71 -7.40 -1.28 12.30
N LYS A 72 -7.04 -2.45 12.84
CA LYS A 72 -7.14 -2.72 14.29
C LYS A 72 -6.27 -1.80 15.16
N TYR A 73 -5.26 -1.18 14.55
CA TYR A 73 -4.38 -0.25 15.28
C TYR A 73 -4.88 1.20 15.20
N GLY A 74 -5.96 1.46 14.46
CA GLY A 74 -6.52 2.80 14.29
C GLY A 74 -5.68 3.71 13.39
N GLY A 75 -6.24 4.85 13.03
CA GLY A 75 -5.54 5.88 12.25
C GLY A 75 -5.33 5.57 10.78
N ARG A 76 -5.73 4.40 10.30
CA ARG A 76 -5.67 4.00 8.91
C ARG A 76 -6.75 2.99 8.57
N VAL A 77 -6.97 2.75 7.29
CA VAL A 77 -7.90 1.74 6.81
C VAL A 77 -7.14 0.68 6.01
N ASP A 78 -7.65 -0.55 6.01
CA ASP A 78 -7.18 -1.61 5.14
C ASP A 78 -8.08 -1.65 3.93
N ALA A 79 -7.51 -1.77 2.73
CA ALA A 79 -8.29 -1.76 1.50
C ALA A 79 -7.53 -2.38 0.33
N LEU A 80 -8.25 -2.66 -0.75
CA LEU A 80 -7.67 -2.92 -2.05
C LEU A 80 -7.67 -1.64 -2.86
N ALA A 81 -6.72 -1.51 -3.77
CA ALA A 81 -6.60 -0.34 -4.63
C ALA A 81 -6.37 -0.76 -6.08
N ALA A 82 -6.91 0.03 -6.99
CA ALA A 82 -6.78 -0.19 -8.42
C ALA A 82 -6.65 1.13 -9.16
N THR A 83 -5.94 1.11 -10.29
CA THR A 83 -5.95 2.17 -11.28
C THR A 83 -6.41 1.58 -12.60
N ARG A 84 -6.62 2.44 -13.60
CA ARG A 84 -6.99 1.96 -14.94
C ARG A 84 -6.01 0.92 -15.48
N ASP A 85 -4.71 1.12 -15.23
CA ASP A 85 -3.66 0.24 -15.78
C ASP A 85 -3.32 -0.94 -14.86
N THR A 86 -3.74 -0.91 -13.61
CA THR A 86 -3.43 -1.93 -12.61
C THR A 86 -4.70 -2.31 -11.85
N PRO A 87 -5.41 -3.38 -12.27
CA PRO A 87 -6.69 -3.77 -11.66
C PRO A 87 -6.60 -4.17 -10.18
N ASP A 88 -5.44 -4.65 -9.74
CA ASP A 88 -5.19 -4.99 -8.33
C ASP A 88 -3.73 -4.70 -8.02
N ILE A 89 -3.51 -3.60 -7.31
CA ILE A 89 -2.17 -3.14 -6.98
C ILE A 89 -1.45 -4.14 -6.07
N SER A 90 -2.16 -4.75 -5.11
CA SER A 90 -1.57 -5.78 -4.24
C SER A 90 -1.00 -6.94 -5.06
N THR A 91 -1.77 -7.46 -6.00
CA THR A 91 -1.32 -8.55 -6.88
C THR A 91 -0.13 -8.12 -7.74
N ALA A 92 -0.17 -6.90 -8.27
CA ALA A 92 0.94 -6.39 -9.10
C ALA A 92 2.24 -6.29 -8.29
N LEU A 93 2.17 -5.86 -7.04
CA LEU A 93 3.34 -5.79 -6.16
C LEU A 93 3.88 -7.18 -5.82
N LEU A 94 3.00 -8.15 -5.59
CA LEU A 94 3.39 -9.55 -5.39
C LEU A 94 4.11 -10.11 -6.62
N ASN A 95 3.52 -9.92 -7.79
CA ASN A 95 4.06 -10.45 -9.04
C ASN A 95 5.39 -9.81 -9.41
N GLY A 96 5.59 -8.54 -9.03
CA GLY A 96 6.86 -7.85 -9.25
C GLY A 96 7.95 -8.17 -8.26
N GLY A 97 7.64 -8.94 -7.21
CA GLY A 97 8.60 -9.27 -6.16
C GLY A 97 8.84 -8.15 -5.15
N PHE A 98 7.99 -7.12 -5.14
CA PHE A 98 8.14 -5.97 -4.23
C PHE A 98 7.50 -6.21 -2.86
N ALA A 99 6.60 -7.18 -2.78
CA ALA A 99 5.90 -7.54 -1.56
C ALA A 99 5.69 -9.04 -1.53
N ARG A 100 5.28 -9.55 -0.39
CA ARG A 100 4.93 -10.97 -0.23
C ARG A 100 3.53 -11.08 0.35
N SER A 101 2.93 -12.27 0.19
CA SER A 101 1.59 -12.54 0.70
C SER A 101 1.56 -12.40 2.22
N TYR A 102 0.48 -11.81 2.73
CA TYR A 102 0.31 -11.59 4.15
C TYR A 102 -1.18 -11.70 4.50
N ASP A 103 -1.49 -12.50 5.51
CA ASP A 103 -2.86 -12.77 5.93
C ASP A 103 -3.23 -12.15 7.27
N GLY A 104 -2.35 -11.28 7.81
CA GLY A 104 -2.55 -10.67 9.12
C GLY A 104 -1.86 -11.40 10.25
N GLY A 105 -1.17 -12.49 9.96
CA GLY A 105 -0.40 -13.24 10.93
C GLY A 105 0.94 -12.61 11.26
N ARG A 106 1.91 -13.44 11.62
CA ARG A 106 3.25 -12.98 11.97
C ARG A 106 4.00 -12.52 10.72
N ARG A 107 4.59 -11.35 10.78
CA ARG A 107 5.44 -10.83 9.70
C ARG A 107 6.83 -11.44 9.77
N GLY A 108 7.32 -11.94 8.64
CA GLY A 108 8.66 -12.46 8.54
C GLY A 108 9.71 -11.37 8.35
N SER A 109 10.98 -11.76 8.49
CA SER A 109 12.11 -10.86 8.25
C SER A 109 12.35 -10.62 6.77
N TRP A 110 12.84 -9.44 6.43
CA TRP A 110 13.34 -9.08 5.11
C TRP A 110 14.88 -9.05 5.05
N CYS A 111 15.53 -9.43 6.11
CA CYS A 111 16.99 -9.48 6.19
C CYS A 111 17.57 -10.89 6.00
#